data_9fde937628a87fbe79e04b397ac2957f
#
_entry.id   9fde937628a87fbe79e04b397ac2957f
#
_cell.length_a   1.000
_cell.length_b   1.000
_cell.length_c   1.000
_cell.angle_alpha   90.00
_cell.angle_beta   90.00
_cell.angle_gamma   90.00
#
_symmetry.space_group_name_H-M   'P 1'
#
loop_
_entity.id
_entity.type
_entity.pdbx_description
1 polymer ?
#
loop_
_entity_poly.entity_id
_entity_poly.type
_entity_poly.pdbx_seq_one_letter_code
_entity_poly.pdbx_strand_id
1 'polypeptide(L)'
;YFKQAIELIDTLKSQVLSKELLDQISAQEKYIKNKRLLVFNEPILYNEQHNKILVDFKNIDTLYNFIYKVDDLQKFNHLKSDSLYFNYIKSQQPFQVLETALPNHGDYNNYTTEVLLPDFSQGYYVLVSSYEKNVTENTPSVRFNPFVVSDVFIVYKEFNENLELQLLNRKTGK
;
A
#
# COMPACT_ATOMS: atom_id res chain seq x y z
N TYR A 1 15.64 -10.07 18.83
CA TYR A 1 14.74 -11.02 19.50
C TYR A 1 14.15 -12.04 18.53
N PHE A 2 13.53 -11.65 17.41
CA PHE A 2 12.89 -12.62 16.50
C PHE A 2 13.87 -13.55 15.81
N LYS A 3 15.05 -13.08 15.43
CA LYS A 3 16.10 -13.93 14.85
C LYS A 3 16.53 -15.04 15.84
N GLN A 4 16.77 -14.69 17.09
CA GLN A 4 17.10 -15.65 18.15
C GLN A 4 15.95 -16.64 18.41
N ALA A 5 14.69 -16.18 18.32
CA ALA A 5 13.53 -17.05 18.45
C ALA A 5 13.47 -18.07 17.30
N ILE A 6 13.80 -17.69 16.08
CA ILE A 6 13.88 -18.63 14.95
C ILE A 6 15.01 -19.66 15.15
N GLU A 7 16.19 -19.23 15.58
CA GLU A 7 17.31 -20.14 15.89
C GLU A 7 16.92 -21.17 16.98
N LEU A 8 16.19 -20.73 18.00
CA LEU A 8 15.66 -21.64 19.03
C LEU A 8 14.60 -22.59 18.47
N ILE A 9 13.67 -22.10 17.65
CA ILE A 9 12.65 -22.90 16.97
C ILE A 9 13.30 -23.99 16.12
N ASP A 10 14.31 -23.66 15.33
CA ASP A 10 15.03 -24.62 14.48
C ASP A 10 15.75 -25.69 15.33
N THR A 11 16.32 -25.29 16.47
CA THR A 11 16.92 -26.22 17.43
C THR A 11 15.88 -27.16 18.04
N LEU A 12 14.74 -26.63 18.48
CA LEU A 12 13.67 -27.45 19.09
C LEU A 12 13.06 -28.42 18.11
N LYS A 13 12.88 -28.04 16.84
CA LYS A 13 12.35 -28.93 15.80
C LYS A 13 13.25 -30.14 15.49
N SER A 14 14.54 -30.05 15.80
CA SER A 14 15.47 -31.20 15.65
C SER A 14 15.36 -32.22 16.77
N GLN A 15 14.61 -31.93 17.83
CA GLN A 15 14.40 -32.83 18.97
C GLN A 15 13.14 -33.69 18.80
N VAL A 16 13.03 -34.78 19.53
CA VAL A 16 11.82 -35.61 19.56
C VAL A 16 10.79 -34.91 20.45
N LEU A 17 9.80 -34.27 19.84
CA LEU A 17 8.76 -33.49 20.52
C LEU A 17 7.39 -34.17 20.35
N SER A 18 6.47 -33.85 21.25
CA SER A 18 5.07 -34.21 21.06
C SER A 18 4.48 -33.42 19.88
N LYS A 19 3.46 -34.00 19.23
CA LYS A 19 2.79 -33.37 18.09
C LYS A 19 2.22 -31.98 18.47
N GLU A 20 1.61 -31.87 19.64
CA GLU A 20 1.03 -30.60 20.12
C GLU A 20 2.09 -29.50 20.26
N LEU A 21 3.26 -29.82 20.78
CA LEU A 21 4.37 -28.85 20.90
C LEU A 21 4.93 -28.47 19.53
N LEU A 22 5.03 -29.42 18.60
CA LEU A 22 5.43 -29.12 17.22
C LEU A 22 4.45 -28.18 16.51
N ASP A 23 3.15 -28.35 16.72
CA ASP A 23 2.12 -27.50 16.16
C ASP A 23 2.22 -26.06 16.72
N GLN A 24 2.44 -25.92 18.03
CA GLN A 24 2.65 -24.61 18.66
C GLN A 24 3.91 -23.90 18.13
N ILE A 25 5.03 -24.61 18.06
CA ILE A 25 6.30 -24.07 17.54
C ILE A 25 6.15 -23.65 16.08
N SER A 26 5.45 -24.45 15.26
CA SER A 26 5.20 -24.14 13.85
C SER A 26 4.31 -22.93 13.67
N ALA A 27 3.32 -22.74 14.54
CA ALA A 27 2.47 -21.56 14.56
C ALA A 27 3.28 -20.28 14.87
N GLN A 28 4.18 -20.35 15.86
CA GLN A 28 5.07 -19.22 16.20
C GLN A 28 6.05 -18.89 15.07
N GLU A 29 6.64 -19.90 14.45
CA GLU A 29 7.50 -19.70 13.29
C GLU A 29 6.74 -18.99 12.15
N LYS A 30 5.54 -19.49 11.83
CA LYS A 30 4.69 -18.87 10.80
C LYS A 30 4.38 -17.42 11.13
N TYR A 31 4.06 -17.11 12.39
CA TYR A 31 3.81 -15.74 12.83
C TYR A 31 5.05 -14.84 12.66
N ILE A 32 6.23 -15.32 13.03
CA ILE A 32 7.49 -14.57 12.90
C ILE A 32 7.84 -14.34 11.42
N LYS A 33 7.74 -15.40 10.60
CA LYS A 33 8.10 -15.37 9.16
C LYS A 33 7.01 -14.76 8.27
N ASN A 34 5.83 -14.45 8.80
CA ASN A 34 4.75 -13.89 8.01
C ASN A 34 5.15 -12.56 7.36
N LYS A 35 4.83 -12.42 6.09
CA LYS A 35 4.98 -11.15 5.36
C LYS A 35 3.83 -10.20 5.71
N ARG A 36 4.14 -8.92 5.83
CA ARG A 36 3.15 -7.87 6.04
C ARG A 36 3.46 -6.68 5.15
N LEU A 37 2.43 -6.12 4.54
CA LEU A 37 2.49 -4.91 3.75
C LEU A 37 1.29 -4.03 4.09
N LEU A 38 1.56 -2.78 4.48
CA LEU A 38 0.59 -1.70 4.54
C LEU A 38 1.17 -0.52 3.76
N VAL A 39 0.31 0.15 3.01
CA VAL A 39 0.69 1.31 2.20
C VAL A 39 -0.31 2.42 2.47
N PHE A 40 0.21 3.60 2.74
CA PHE A 40 -0.57 4.80 3.03
C PHE A 40 -0.16 5.91 2.07
N ASN A 41 -1.14 6.54 1.47
CA ASN A 41 -0.97 7.74 0.66
C ASN A 41 -2.01 8.79 1.04
N GLU A 42 -1.72 10.02 0.75
CA GLU A 42 -2.73 11.08 0.81
C GLU A 42 -3.78 10.86 -0.28
N PRO A 43 -5.08 11.09 0.01
CA PRO A 43 -6.15 10.91 -0.98
C PRO A 43 -6.09 11.95 -2.10
N ILE A 44 -5.44 13.08 -1.88
CA ILE A 44 -5.24 14.15 -2.87
C ILE A 44 -3.77 14.52 -2.93
N LEU A 45 -3.14 14.22 -4.04
CA LEU A 45 -1.75 14.53 -4.32
C LEU A 45 -1.61 15.84 -5.11
N TYR A 46 -0.41 16.41 -5.08
CA TYR A 46 -0.07 17.58 -5.86
C TYR A 46 0.32 17.21 -7.28
N ASN A 47 -0.04 18.07 -8.23
CA ASN A 47 0.46 18.02 -9.59
C ASN A 47 1.93 18.47 -9.64
N GLU A 48 2.75 17.79 -10.44
CA GLU A 48 4.16 18.13 -10.70
C GLU A 48 5.02 18.32 -9.42
N GLN A 49 4.75 17.54 -8.39
CA GLN A 49 5.55 17.52 -7.18
C GLN A 49 5.94 16.09 -6.82
N HIS A 50 7.05 15.96 -6.10
CA HIS A 50 7.51 14.69 -5.56
C HIS A 50 6.60 14.18 -4.45
N ASN A 51 5.56 13.48 -4.83
CA ASN A 51 4.66 12.83 -3.90
C ASN A 51 5.31 11.58 -3.31
N LYS A 52 4.88 11.19 -2.11
CA LYS A 52 5.39 10.04 -1.38
C LYS A 52 4.26 9.17 -0.87
N ILE A 53 4.56 7.90 -0.69
CA ILE A 53 3.76 6.97 0.09
C ILE A 53 4.56 6.51 1.29
N LEU A 54 3.87 6.21 2.38
CA LEU A 54 4.43 5.57 3.56
C LEU A 54 4.17 4.07 3.47
N VAL A 55 5.21 3.27 3.66
CA VAL A 55 5.15 1.82 3.53
C VAL A 55 5.59 1.18 4.83
N ASP A 56 4.66 0.48 5.52
CA ASP A 56 4.97 -0.39 6.63
C ASP A 56 5.09 -1.83 6.11
N PHE A 57 6.21 -2.46 6.39
CA PHE A 57 6.47 -3.80 5.87
C PHE A 57 7.23 -4.67 6.85
N LYS A 58 7.11 -5.98 6.63
CA LYS A 58 7.83 -7.02 7.36
C LYS A 58 8.16 -8.16 6.41
N ASN A 59 9.41 -8.63 6.42
CA ASN A 59 9.89 -9.78 5.62
C ASN A 59 9.63 -9.63 4.12
N ILE A 60 9.77 -8.42 3.59
CA ILE A 60 9.59 -8.08 2.17
C ILE A 60 10.85 -7.40 1.67
N ASP A 61 11.40 -7.88 0.55
CA ASP A 61 12.61 -7.34 -0.07
C ASP A 61 12.30 -6.35 -1.18
N THR A 62 11.15 -6.53 -1.85
CA THR A 62 10.78 -5.71 -3.01
C THR A 62 9.31 -5.34 -2.95
N LEU A 63 9.02 -4.09 -3.21
CA LEU A 63 7.70 -3.54 -3.39
C LEU A 63 7.46 -3.25 -4.86
N TYR A 64 6.36 -3.76 -5.39
CA TYR A 64 5.84 -3.45 -6.73
C TYR A 64 4.64 -2.52 -6.58
N ASN A 65 4.74 -1.36 -7.20
CA ASN A 65 3.67 -0.38 -7.28
C ASN A 65 3.19 -0.27 -8.72
N PHE A 66 1.96 -0.66 -8.99
CA PHE A 66 1.30 -0.53 -10.28
C PHE A 66 0.35 0.65 -10.21
N ILE A 67 0.53 1.63 -11.06
CA ILE A 67 -0.26 2.86 -11.09
C ILE A 67 -1.19 2.81 -12.29
N TYR A 68 -2.49 2.92 -12.03
CA TYR A 68 -3.51 2.93 -13.07
C TYR A 68 -4.18 4.31 -13.11
N LYS A 69 -4.28 4.88 -14.30
CA LYS A 69 -5.05 6.11 -14.52
C LYS A 69 -6.50 5.73 -14.79
N VAL A 70 -7.44 6.40 -14.12
CA VAL A 70 -8.87 6.20 -14.30
C VAL A 70 -9.41 7.29 -15.22
N ASP A 71 -10.17 6.92 -16.26
CA ASP A 71 -10.54 7.82 -17.35
C ASP A 71 -11.49 8.93 -16.92
N ASP A 72 -12.38 8.63 -15.96
CA ASP A 72 -13.40 9.58 -15.51
C ASP A 72 -13.76 9.43 -14.01
N LEU A 73 -14.43 10.47 -13.48
CA LEU A 73 -14.86 10.53 -12.09
C LEU A 73 -15.94 9.50 -11.75
N GLN A 74 -16.85 9.18 -12.66
CA GLN A 74 -17.92 8.21 -12.38
C GLN A 74 -17.32 6.82 -12.19
N LYS A 75 -16.42 6.44 -13.09
CA LYS A 75 -15.66 5.20 -13.01
C LYS A 75 -14.84 5.12 -11.73
N PHE A 76 -14.11 6.19 -11.40
CA PHE A 76 -13.34 6.28 -10.17
C PHE A 76 -14.22 6.12 -8.92
N ASN A 77 -15.35 6.80 -8.87
CA ASN A 77 -16.29 6.72 -7.76
C ASN A 77 -16.99 5.35 -7.65
N HIS A 78 -17.03 4.56 -8.72
CA HIS A 78 -17.54 3.19 -8.69
C HIS A 78 -16.59 2.23 -7.95
N LEU A 79 -15.29 2.48 -7.96
CA LEU A 79 -14.29 1.65 -7.31
C LEU A 79 -14.32 1.84 -5.78
N LYS A 80 -15.10 1.01 -5.07
CA LYS A 80 -15.34 1.12 -3.61
C LYS A 80 -14.89 -0.09 -2.80
N SER A 81 -14.38 -1.13 -3.45
CA SER A 81 -13.93 -2.36 -2.78
C SER A 81 -12.79 -3.01 -3.54
N ASP A 82 -12.02 -3.84 -2.85
CA ASP A 82 -10.87 -4.55 -3.44
C ASP A 82 -11.28 -5.39 -4.66
N SER A 83 -12.44 -6.01 -4.64
CA SER A 83 -12.96 -6.79 -5.77
C SER A 83 -13.24 -5.90 -7.00
N LEU A 84 -13.79 -4.70 -6.81
CA LEU A 84 -14.02 -3.75 -7.91
C LEU A 84 -12.70 -3.20 -8.45
N TYR A 85 -11.74 -2.87 -7.59
CA TYR A 85 -10.39 -2.49 -8.01
C TYR A 85 -9.72 -3.60 -8.80
N PHE A 86 -9.77 -4.83 -8.30
CA PHE A 86 -9.17 -5.96 -8.98
C PHE A 86 -9.79 -6.19 -10.37
N ASN A 87 -11.13 -6.18 -10.45
CA ASN A 87 -11.84 -6.29 -11.72
C ASN A 87 -11.49 -5.18 -12.72
N TYR A 88 -11.24 -3.98 -12.23
CA TYR A 88 -10.81 -2.86 -13.06
C TYR A 88 -9.38 -3.09 -13.61
N ILE A 89 -8.42 -3.41 -12.74
CA ILE A 89 -7.00 -3.52 -13.13
C ILE A 89 -6.72 -4.71 -14.04
N LYS A 90 -7.43 -5.84 -13.88
CA LYS A 90 -7.18 -7.05 -14.70
C LYS A 90 -7.40 -6.85 -16.20
N SER A 91 -8.18 -5.83 -16.59
CA SER A 91 -8.47 -5.48 -17.99
C SER A 91 -7.67 -4.27 -18.48
N GLN A 92 -6.80 -3.69 -17.64
CA GLN A 92 -6.06 -2.47 -17.94
C GLN A 92 -4.55 -2.73 -17.97
N GLN A 93 -3.86 -1.87 -18.71
CA GLN A 93 -2.41 -1.77 -18.57
C GLN A 93 -2.09 -0.67 -17.54
N PRO A 94 -1.14 -0.88 -16.65
CA PRO A 94 -0.73 0.16 -15.73
C PRO A 94 -0.13 1.35 -16.49
N PHE A 95 -0.46 2.56 -16.07
CA PHE A 95 0.16 3.80 -16.53
C PHE A 95 1.67 3.78 -16.27
N GLN A 96 2.05 3.27 -15.09
CA GLN A 96 3.44 3.11 -14.69
C GLN A 96 3.60 1.97 -13.70
N VAL A 97 4.76 1.33 -13.72
CA VAL A 97 5.16 0.32 -12.73
C VAL A 97 6.46 0.77 -12.08
N LEU A 98 6.49 0.74 -10.75
CA LEU A 98 7.67 1.02 -9.95
C LEU A 98 8.06 -0.24 -9.19
N GLU A 99 9.33 -0.57 -9.27
CA GLU A 99 9.94 -1.64 -8.48
C GLU A 99 10.92 -0.99 -7.48
N THR A 100 10.67 -1.16 -6.19
CA THR A 100 11.44 -0.52 -5.13
C THR A 100 12.03 -1.59 -4.21
N ALA A 101 13.35 -1.61 -4.07
CA ALA A 101 14.01 -2.43 -3.07
C ALA A 101 13.71 -1.88 -1.66
N LEU A 102 13.27 -2.75 -0.77
CA LEU A 102 13.01 -2.41 0.63
C LEU A 102 14.17 -2.88 1.53
N PRO A 103 14.54 -2.12 2.57
CA PRO A 103 15.62 -2.50 3.48
C PRO A 103 15.19 -3.65 4.39
N ASN A 104 15.33 -4.89 3.91
CA ASN A 104 15.07 -6.09 4.72
C ASN A 104 16.38 -6.55 5.37
N HIS A 105 16.44 -6.50 6.70
CA HIS A 105 17.62 -6.87 7.47
C HIS A 105 17.63 -8.35 7.90
N GLY A 106 16.63 -9.13 7.50
CA GLY A 106 16.51 -10.55 7.87
C GLY A 106 16.34 -10.81 9.37
N ASP A 107 15.86 -9.82 10.11
CA ASP A 107 15.68 -9.85 11.57
C ASP A 107 14.21 -10.04 11.99
N TYR A 108 13.31 -10.14 11.01
CA TYR A 108 11.86 -10.33 11.19
C TYR A 108 11.15 -9.18 11.91
N ASN A 109 11.74 -7.99 11.96
CA ASN A 109 11.11 -6.81 12.52
C ASN A 109 10.17 -6.11 11.51
N ASN A 110 9.30 -5.24 12.01
CA ASN A 110 8.54 -4.33 11.17
C ASN A 110 9.39 -3.09 10.88
N TYR A 111 9.32 -2.62 9.66
CA TYR A 111 9.99 -1.41 9.18
C TYR A 111 9.01 -0.49 8.50
N THR A 112 9.31 0.80 8.56
CA THR A 112 8.57 1.84 7.86
C THR A 112 9.54 2.63 7.00
N THR A 113 9.16 2.90 5.75
CA THR A 113 9.94 3.74 4.84
C THR A 113 9.04 4.60 3.97
N GLU A 114 9.59 5.69 3.46
CA GLU A 114 8.94 6.49 2.42
C GLU A 114 9.41 6.03 1.04
N VAL A 115 8.47 5.92 0.11
CA VAL A 115 8.74 5.62 -1.29
C VAL A 115 8.25 6.78 -2.15
N LEU A 116 9.13 7.31 -2.98
CA LEU A 116 8.79 8.38 -3.92
C LEU A 116 7.91 7.85 -5.03
N LEU A 117 6.87 8.60 -5.34
CA LEU A 117 6.04 8.41 -6.52
C LEU A 117 6.54 9.29 -7.66
N PRO A 118 6.25 8.93 -8.92
CA PRO A 118 6.55 9.77 -10.07
C PRO A 118 5.67 11.03 -10.04
N ASP A 119 6.00 11.96 -10.92
CA ASP A 119 5.16 13.12 -11.17
C ASP A 119 3.89 12.68 -11.95
N PHE A 120 2.77 13.26 -11.56
CA PHE A 120 1.46 12.98 -12.15
C PHE A 120 0.87 14.23 -12.79
N SER A 121 0.17 14.06 -13.89
CA SER A 121 -0.79 15.07 -14.38
C SER A 121 -2.07 15.01 -13.55
N GLN A 122 -2.88 16.08 -13.63
CA GLN A 122 -4.20 16.06 -12.98
C GLN A 122 -5.05 14.87 -13.44
N GLY A 123 -5.79 14.28 -12.52
CA GLY A 123 -6.64 13.13 -12.80
C GLY A 123 -6.90 12.20 -11.63
N TYR A 124 -7.51 11.08 -11.93
CA TYR A 124 -7.89 10.03 -10.97
C TYR A 124 -6.99 8.83 -11.15
N TYR A 125 -6.50 8.28 -10.07
CA TYR A 125 -5.54 7.19 -10.10
C TYR A 125 -5.84 6.13 -9.03
N VAL A 126 -5.40 4.91 -9.31
CA VAL A 126 -5.36 3.81 -8.35
C VAL A 126 -3.93 3.30 -8.26
N LEU A 127 -3.37 3.35 -7.06
CA LEU A 127 -2.11 2.71 -6.73
C LEU A 127 -2.40 1.29 -6.24
N VAL A 128 -1.81 0.31 -6.88
CA VAL A 128 -1.88 -1.10 -6.48
C VAL A 128 -0.50 -1.52 -6.01
N SER A 129 -0.38 -1.83 -4.74
CA SER A 129 0.90 -2.19 -4.12
C SER A 129 0.90 -3.66 -3.73
N SER A 130 1.97 -4.37 -4.08
CA SER A 130 2.18 -5.78 -3.78
C SER A 130 3.66 -6.08 -3.56
N TYR A 131 3.96 -7.15 -2.84
CA TYR A 131 5.31 -7.71 -2.79
C TYR A 131 5.51 -8.85 -3.81
N GLU A 132 4.50 -9.09 -4.65
CA GLU A 132 4.56 -10.02 -5.78
C GLU A 132 4.42 -9.25 -7.09
N LYS A 133 5.28 -9.56 -8.06
CA LYS A 133 5.28 -8.91 -9.37
C LYS A 133 4.03 -9.23 -10.19
N ASN A 134 3.48 -10.44 -10.04
CA ASN A 134 2.29 -10.88 -10.74
C ASN A 134 1.11 -10.86 -9.78
N VAL A 135 0.28 -9.83 -9.85
CA VAL A 135 -0.91 -9.66 -9.02
C VAL A 135 -2.07 -10.46 -9.59
N THR A 136 -2.63 -11.36 -8.77
CA THR A 136 -3.81 -12.18 -9.07
C THR A 136 -4.86 -12.01 -7.97
N GLU A 137 -6.06 -12.53 -8.14
CA GLU A 137 -7.12 -12.53 -7.11
C GLU A 137 -6.68 -13.19 -5.81
N ASN A 138 -5.76 -14.16 -5.91
CA ASN A 138 -5.25 -14.92 -4.77
C ASN A 138 -3.93 -14.35 -4.20
N THR A 139 -3.42 -13.26 -4.76
CA THR A 139 -2.19 -12.63 -4.26
C THR A 139 -2.44 -12.04 -2.87
N PRO A 140 -1.74 -12.54 -1.85
CA PRO A 140 -1.96 -12.05 -0.50
C PRO A 140 -1.45 -10.61 -0.35
N SER A 141 -2.12 -9.85 0.51
CA SER A 141 -1.68 -8.51 0.92
C SER A 141 -1.53 -7.49 -0.21
N VAL A 142 -2.34 -7.59 -1.27
CA VAL A 142 -2.48 -6.50 -2.25
C VAL A 142 -3.16 -5.31 -1.58
N ARG A 143 -2.67 -4.10 -1.85
CA ARG A 143 -3.23 -2.84 -1.36
C ARG A 143 -3.70 -1.99 -2.52
N PHE A 144 -4.95 -1.54 -2.44
CA PHE A 144 -5.57 -0.64 -3.41
C PHE A 144 -5.76 0.72 -2.76
N ASN A 145 -5.06 1.71 -3.27
CA ASN A 145 -5.02 3.06 -2.73
C ASN A 145 -5.45 4.04 -3.83
N PRO A 146 -6.74 4.44 -3.88
CA PRO A 146 -7.20 5.45 -4.81
C PRO A 146 -6.70 6.83 -4.38
N PHE A 147 -6.36 7.68 -5.36
CA PHE A 147 -6.00 9.06 -5.12
C PHE A 147 -6.36 9.95 -6.30
N VAL A 148 -6.47 11.24 -6.02
CA VAL A 148 -6.72 12.28 -7.01
C VAL A 148 -5.51 13.20 -7.08
N VAL A 149 -5.09 13.58 -8.27
CA VAL A 149 -4.08 14.62 -8.46
C VAL A 149 -4.77 15.91 -8.85
N SER A 150 -4.64 16.94 -8.02
CA SER A 150 -5.31 18.22 -8.22
C SER A 150 -4.54 19.38 -7.62
N ASP A 151 -4.51 20.49 -8.34
CA ASP A 151 -4.02 21.78 -7.86
C ASP A 151 -5.09 22.59 -7.13
N VAL A 152 -6.31 22.09 -7.08
CA VAL A 152 -7.44 22.78 -6.47
C VAL A 152 -7.84 22.08 -5.19
N PHE A 153 -8.16 22.84 -4.16
CA PHE A 153 -8.84 22.34 -2.97
C PHE A 153 -10.03 23.22 -2.61
N ILE A 154 -10.96 22.64 -1.87
CA ILE A 154 -12.18 23.30 -1.43
C ILE A 154 -12.04 23.62 0.04
N VAL A 155 -12.20 24.88 0.38
CA VAL A 155 -12.41 25.33 1.76
C VAL A 155 -13.89 25.61 1.93
N TYR A 156 -14.47 25.12 3.00
CA TYR A 156 -15.86 25.43 3.33
C TYR A 156 -15.96 26.05 4.71
N LYS A 157 -16.89 26.95 4.85
CA LYS A 157 -17.24 27.61 6.09
C LYS A 157 -18.74 27.54 6.27
N GLU A 158 -19.17 27.02 7.40
CA GLU A 158 -20.57 26.96 7.78
C GLU A 158 -20.87 28.07 8.78
N PHE A 159 -21.86 28.87 8.48
CA PHE A 159 -22.29 29.97 9.34
C PHE A 159 -23.80 30.18 9.23
N ASN A 160 -24.55 30.08 10.33
CA ASN A 160 -26.00 30.33 10.39
C ASN A 160 -26.78 29.67 9.26
N GLU A 161 -26.69 28.35 9.11
CA GLU A 161 -27.37 27.54 8.08
C GLU A 161 -26.93 27.86 6.63
N ASN A 162 -25.94 28.72 6.44
CA ASN A 162 -25.34 28.98 5.13
C ASN A 162 -24.01 28.24 5.00
N LEU A 163 -23.76 27.68 3.83
CA LEU A 163 -22.51 27.06 3.45
C LEU A 163 -21.80 27.94 2.43
N GLU A 164 -20.67 28.50 2.83
CA GLU A 164 -19.77 29.20 1.92
C GLU A 164 -18.69 28.24 1.44
N LEU A 165 -18.58 28.09 0.11
CA LEU A 165 -17.56 27.26 -0.55
C LEU A 165 -16.57 28.16 -1.28
N GLN A 166 -15.30 27.95 -1.02
CA GLN A 166 -14.22 28.65 -1.72
C GLN A 166 -13.30 27.64 -2.38
N LEU A 167 -13.10 27.79 -3.69
CA LEU A 167 -12.12 27.03 -4.45
C LEU A 167 -10.80 27.80 -4.43
N LEU A 168 -9.75 27.14 -4.00
CA LEU A 168 -8.42 27.74 -3.91
C LEU A 168 -7.42 26.89 -4.70
N ASN A 169 -6.52 27.59 -5.39
CA ASN A 169 -5.35 26.93 -5.97
C ASN A 169 -4.38 26.55 -4.85
N ARG A 170 -3.98 25.28 -4.78
CA ARG A 170 -3.14 24.75 -3.69
C ARG A 170 -1.73 25.37 -3.64
N LYS A 171 -1.21 25.85 -4.79
CA LYS A 171 0.13 26.45 -4.87
C LYS A 171 0.12 27.91 -4.43
N THR A 172 -0.93 28.65 -4.76
CA THR A 172 -0.98 30.10 -4.56
C THR A 172 -1.87 30.53 -3.40
N GLY A 173 -2.76 29.67 -2.94
CA GLY A 173 -3.75 29.99 -1.91
C GLY A 173 -4.86 30.95 -2.38
N LYS A 174 -5.01 31.14 -3.68
CA LYS A 174 -5.97 32.09 -4.29
C LYS A 174 -6.99 31.34 -5.15
#